data_0713b9a459d091a31fe9303a9e75c22f
#
_entry.id   0713b9a459d091a31fe9303a9e75c22f
#
_cell.length_a   1.000
_cell.length_b   1.000
_cell.length_c   1.000
_cell.angle_alpha   90.00
_cell.angle_beta   90.00
_cell.angle_gamma   90.00
#
_symmetry.space_group_name_H-M   'P 1'
#
loop_
_entity.id
_entity.type
_entity.pdbx_description
1 polymer ?
#
loop_
_entity_poly.entity_id
_entity_poly.type
_entity_poly.pdbx_seq_one_letter_code
_entity_poly.pdbx_strand_id
1 'polypeptide(L)'
;MILGFIGTGKISSSIIFGIFKSKLKIKRIYISSRNRNLAKKLSKSYGKIKILNNNQEIIDKSSVILLGVTPNVGNKILPKLRFSKNKKIISLISTINLNKLKKITKNNNIVRAIPLPPIEIKKGPIIVCPPE
;
A
#
# COMPACT_ATOMS: atom_id res chain seq x y z
N MET A 1 -14.21 2.65 -3.29
CA MET A 1 -12.94 1.91 -3.22
C MET A 1 -12.42 1.96 -1.78
N ILE A 2 -11.89 0.85 -1.28
CA ILE A 2 -11.26 0.73 0.03
C ILE A 2 -9.81 0.35 -0.18
N LEU A 3 -8.89 1.18 0.33
CA LEU A 3 -7.46 0.98 0.21
C LEU A 3 -6.86 0.48 1.51
N GLY A 4 -5.88 -0.41 1.42
CA GLY A 4 -5.08 -0.87 2.54
C GLY A 4 -3.60 -0.61 2.29
N PHE A 5 -2.91 -0.02 3.25
CA PHE A 5 -1.49 0.21 3.20
C PHE A 5 -0.77 -0.65 4.23
N ILE A 6 0.04 -1.58 3.75
CA ILE A 6 0.97 -2.34 4.58
C ILE A 6 2.31 -1.62 4.55
N GLY A 7 2.65 -0.99 5.66
CA GLY A 7 3.76 -0.07 5.78
C GLY A 7 3.30 1.38 5.65
N THR A 8 3.44 2.12 6.75
CA THR A 8 3.09 3.54 6.85
C THR A 8 4.38 4.36 6.90
N GLY A 9 5.13 4.33 5.82
CA GLY A 9 6.35 5.09 5.64
C GLY A 9 6.13 6.39 4.85
N LYS A 10 7.23 7.04 4.49
CA LYS A 10 7.23 8.32 3.77
C LYS A 10 6.50 8.22 2.42
N ILE A 11 6.79 7.18 1.63
CA ILE A 11 6.14 7.03 0.32
C ILE A 11 4.65 6.74 0.42
N SER A 12 4.24 5.90 1.37
CA SER A 12 2.82 5.62 1.61
C SER A 12 2.06 6.88 2.02
N SER A 13 2.62 7.70 2.90
CA SER A 13 1.99 8.96 3.31
C SER A 13 1.92 9.97 2.16
N SER A 14 2.95 10.09 1.33
CA SER A 14 2.93 10.95 0.15
C SER A 14 1.84 10.54 -0.84
N ILE A 15 1.66 9.23 -1.06
CA ILE A 15 0.57 8.71 -1.89
C ILE A 15 -0.80 9.05 -1.28
N ILE A 16 -0.96 8.86 0.03
CA ILE A 16 -2.21 9.18 0.74
C ILE A 16 -2.54 10.67 0.59
N PHE A 17 -1.58 11.56 0.80
CA PHE A 17 -1.78 13.00 0.56
C PHE A 17 -2.21 13.30 -0.88
N GLY A 18 -1.55 12.69 -1.86
CA GLY A 18 -1.92 12.82 -3.27
C GLY A 18 -3.35 12.34 -3.56
N ILE A 19 -3.77 11.23 -2.97
CA ILE A 19 -5.13 10.67 -3.09
C ILE A 19 -6.16 11.68 -2.55
N PHE A 20 -5.97 12.23 -1.37
CA PHE A 20 -6.91 13.20 -0.79
C PHE A 20 -6.97 14.53 -1.53
N LYS A 21 -5.89 14.90 -2.23
CA LYS A 21 -5.88 16.06 -3.15
C LYS A 21 -6.47 15.74 -4.52
N SER A 22 -6.77 14.48 -4.81
CA SER A 22 -7.32 14.03 -6.09
C SER A 22 -8.86 14.01 -6.07
N LYS A 23 -9.46 13.72 -7.24
CA LYS A 23 -10.90 13.49 -7.36
C LYS A 23 -11.31 12.03 -7.10
N LEU A 24 -10.40 11.17 -6.65
CA LEU A 24 -10.68 9.78 -6.37
C LEU A 24 -11.70 9.61 -5.24
N LYS A 25 -12.76 8.86 -5.52
CA LYS A 25 -13.78 8.55 -4.51
C LYS A 25 -13.32 7.36 -3.65
N ILE A 26 -12.69 7.68 -2.52
CA ILE A 26 -12.24 6.70 -1.52
C ILE A 26 -13.29 6.61 -0.41
N LYS A 27 -13.72 5.38 -0.11
CA LYS A 27 -14.63 5.11 1.00
C LYS A 27 -13.86 5.05 2.33
N ARG A 28 -12.74 4.36 2.35
CA ARG A 28 -11.92 4.12 3.56
C ARG A 28 -10.47 3.86 3.15
N ILE A 29 -9.54 4.24 4.02
CA ILE A 29 -8.13 3.84 3.95
C ILE A 29 -7.76 3.18 5.28
N TYR A 30 -7.25 1.96 5.22
CA TYR A 30 -6.65 1.27 6.35
C TYR A 30 -5.14 1.36 6.28
N ILE A 31 -4.48 1.69 7.38
CA ILE A 31 -3.03 1.83 7.47
C ILE A 31 -2.48 1.03 8.63
N SER A 32 -1.25 0.53 8.49
CA SER A 32 -0.56 -0.19 9.55
C SER A 32 -0.10 0.75 10.67
N SER A 33 -0.01 0.22 11.88
CA SER A 33 0.37 0.98 13.09
C SER A 33 1.88 1.05 13.33
N ARG A 34 2.72 0.43 12.48
CA ARG A 34 4.16 0.28 12.75
C ARG A 34 4.87 1.62 12.94
N ASN A 35 4.60 2.62 12.11
CA ASN A 35 5.06 3.99 12.32
C ASN A 35 3.95 4.78 13.02
N ARG A 36 3.87 4.62 14.35
CA ARG A 36 2.77 5.17 15.15
C ARG A 36 2.58 6.67 15.01
N ASN A 37 3.66 7.43 15.00
CA ASN A 37 3.58 8.90 14.92
C ASN A 37 2.99 9.35 13.59
N LEU A 38 3.48 8.80 12.50
CA LEU A 38 2.98 9.13 11.16
C LEU A 38 1.55 8.63 10.94
N ALA A 39 1.24 7.41 11.41
CA ALA A 39 -0.10 6.84 11.34
C ALA A 39 -1.12 7.69 12.11
N LYS A 40 -0.79 8.12 13.33
CA LYS A 40 -1.64 9.02 14.13
C LYS A 40 -1.84 10.37 13.45
N LYS A 41 -0.78 10.96 12.89
CA LYS A 41 -0.87 12.22 12.14
C LYS A 41 -1.83 12.10 10.98
N LEU A 42 -1.71 11.05 10.17
CA LEU A 42 -2.58 10.79 9.03
C LEU A 42 -4.04 10.59 9.44
N SER A 43 -4.30 9.77 10.46
CA SER A 43 -5.67 9.49 10.91
C SER A 43 -6.36 10.70 11.54
N LYS A 44 -5.61 11.59 12.19
CA LYS A 44 -6.13 12.86 12.69
C LYS A 44 -6.44 13.85 11.57
N SER A 45 -5.64 13.86 10.50
CA SER A 45 -5.83 14.78 9.37
C SER A 45 -6.98 14.37 8.46
N TYR A 46 -7.30 13.08 8.39
CA TYR A 46 -8.29 12.55 7.45
C TYR A 46 -9.20 11.51 8.11
N GLY A 47 -10.46 11.86 8.34
CA GLY A 47 -11.44 11.00 9.02
C GLY A 47 -11.73 9.66 8.31
N LYS A 48 -11.36 9.53 7.03
CA LYS A 48 -11.48 8.27 6.27
C LYS A 48 -10.36 7.28 6.56
N ILE A 49 -9.30 7.68 7.28
CA ILE A 49 -8.17 6.81 7.62
C ILE A 49 -8.42 6.13 8.96
N LYS A 50 -8.22 4.81 8.98
CA LYS A 50 -8.22 4.01 10.22
C LYS A 50 -6.91 3.24 10.35
N ILE A 51 -6.34 3.27 11.55
CA ILE A 51 -5.16 2.51 11.92
C ILE A 51 -5.60 1.11 12.36
N LEU A 52 -4.97 0.08 11.82
CA LEU A 52 -5.14 -1.30 12.26
C LEU A 52 -3.80 -1.87 12.72
N ASN A 53 -3.84 -2.67 13.79
CA ASN A 53 -2.63 -3.27 14.36
C ASN A 53 -2.22 -4.58 13.67
N ASN A 54 -3.12 -5.15 12.87
CA ASN A 54 -2.92 -6.43 12.21
C ASN A 54 -2.94 -6.26 10.69
N ASN A 55 -1.84 -6.63 10.03
CA ASN A 55 -1.73 -6.53 8.58
C ASN A 55 -2.72 -7.42 7.83
N GLN A 56 -3.05 -8.60 8.38
CA GLN A 56 -4.05 -9.48 7.77
C GLN A 56 -5.44 -8.81 7.75
N GLU A 57 -5.80 -8.13 8.82
CA GLU A 57 -7.05 -7.39 8.88
C GLU A 57 -7.11 -6.24 7.85
N ILE A 58 -5.98 -5.56 7.59
CA ILE A 58 -5.88 -4.58 6.52
C ILE A 58 -6.18 -5.22 5.17
N ILE A 59 -5.57 -6.37 4.88
CA ILE A 59 -5.79 -7.11 3.62
C ILE A 59 -7.26 -7.51 3.48
N ASP A 60 -7.84 -8.09 4.54
CA ASP A 60 -9.20 -8.64 4.50
C ASP A 60 -10.24 -7.54 4.22
N LYS A 61 -10.07 -6.37 4.84
CA LYS A 61 -10.99 -5.23 4.71
C LYS A 61 -10.79 -4.37 3.46
N SER A 62 -9.71 -4.55 2.71
CA SER A 62 -9.37 -3.71 1.57
C SER A 62 -9.63 -4.39 0.24
N SER A 63 -9.99 -3.61 -0.78
CA SER A 63 -10.11 -4.10 -2.16
C SER A 63 -8.81 -3.94 -2.95
N VAL A 64 -8.04 -2.90 -2.64
CA VAL A 64 -6.72 -2.64 -3.22
C VAL A 64 -5.71 -2.50 -2.08
N ILE A 65 -4.60 -3.22 -2.18
CA ILE A 65 -3.57 -3.28 -1.16
C ILE A 65 -2.28 -2.70 -1.73
N LEU A 66 -1.71 -1.72 -1.03
CA LEU A 66 -0.42 -1.14 -1.36
C LEU A 66 0.63 -1.68 -0.37
N LEU A 67 1.70 -2.25 -0.92
CA LEU A 67 2.83 -2.79 -0.15
C LEU A 67 3.93 -1.75 -0.11
N GLY A 68 3.98 -0.97 0.96
CA GLY A 68 4.91 0.15 1.17
C GLY A 68 5.93 -0.12 2.29
N VAL A 69 6.39 -1.34 2.43
CA VAL A 69 7.43 -1.73 3.40
C VAL A 69 8.80 -1.81 2.73
N THR A 70 9.87 -1.77 3.52
CA THR A 70 11.22 -2.04 3.01
C THR A 70 11.35 -3.50 2.55
N PRO A 71 12.28 -3.84 1.64
CA PRO A 71 12.47 -5.21 1.17
C PRO A 71 12.71 -6.21 2.29
N ASN A 72 13.52 -5.86 3.28
CA ASN A 72 13.79 -6.72 4.44
C ASN A 72 12.53 -7.02 5.24
N VAL A 73 11.71 -6.02 5.49
CA VAL A 73 10.42 -6.20 6.16
C VAL A 73 9.47 -7.01 5.30
N GLY A 74 9.38 -6.70 4.02
CA GLY A 74 8.52 -7.43 3.07
C GLY A 74 8.85 -8.91 3.03
N ASN A 75 10.12 -9.29 2.94
CA ASN A 75 10.56 -10.68 2.95
C ASN A 75 10.16 -11.41 4.25
N LYS A 76 10.09 -10.72 5.39
CA LYS A 76 9.72 -11.30 6.69
C LYS A 76 8.20 -11.44 6.88
N ILE A 77 7.42 -10.45 6.43
CA ILE A 77 5.99 -10.41 6.76
C ILE A 77 5.10 -11.00 5.67
N LEU A 78 5.41 -10.78 4.38
CA LEU A 78 4.56 -11.20 3.28
C LEU A 78 4.29 -12.71 3.23
N PRO A 79 5.27 -13.60 3.50
CA PRO A 79 5.01 -15.03 3.52
C PRO A 79 4.01 -15.50 4.59
N LYS A 80 3.80 -14.68 5.62
CA LYS A 80 2.88 -14.96 6.73
C LYS A 80 1.46 -14.45 6.47
N LEU A 81 1.27 -13.70 5.40
CA LEU A 81 0.00 -13.07 5.07
C LEU A 81 -0.71 -13.83 3.94
N ARG A 82 -2.02 -13.79 3.97
CA ARG A 82 -2.88 -14.44 2.96
C ARG A 82 -3.57 -13.36 2.12
N PHE A 83 -3.46 -13.53 0.81
CA PHE A 83 -4.07 -12.64 -0.18
C PHE A 83 -5.06 -13.43 -1.03
N SER A 84 -6.34 -13.17 -0.90
CA SER A 84 -7.34 -13.81 -1.77
C SER A 84 -7.17 -13.31 -3.23
N LYS A 85 -7.51 -14.16 -4.19
CA LYS A 85 -7.27 -13.93 -5.63
C LYS A 85 -7.98 -12.69 -6.18
N ASN A 86 -9.07 -12.25 -5.55
CA ASN A 86 -9.82 -11.06 -5.96
C ASN A 86 -9.20 -9.73 -5.49
N LYS A 87 -8.17 -9.77 -4.64
CA LYS A 87 -7.48 -8.56 -4.19
C LYS A 87 -6.56 -8.03 -5.29
N LYS A 88 -6.56 -6.72 -5.47
CA LYS A 88 -5.59 -6.01 -6.31
C LYS A 88 -4.42 -5.58 -5.46
N ILE A 89 -3.22 -5.88 -5.89
CA ILE A 89 -2.00 -5.58 -5.12
C ILE A 89 -1.13 -4.62 -5.93
N ILE A 90 -0.69 -3.54 -5.29
CA ILE A 90 0.27 -2.61 -5.85
C ILE A 90 1.52 -2.66 -4.97
N SER A 91 2.61 -3.18 -5.51
CA SER A 91 3.89 -3.20 -4.79
C SER A 91 4.66 -1.92 -5.04
N LEU A 92 5.03 -1.25 -3.96
CA LEU A 92 5.94 -0.10 -3.95
C LEU A 92 7.38 -0.53 -3.61
N ILE A 93 7.62 -1.84 -3.48
CA ILE A 93 8.91 -2.42 -3.11
C ILE A 93 9.74 -2.60 -4.40
N SER A 94 10.74 -1.75 -4.60
CA SER A 94 11.50 -1.72 -5.85
C SER A 94 12.40 -2.93 -6.07
N THR A 95 12.93 -3.55 -5.02
CA THR A 95 13.98 -4.59 -5.10
C THR A 95 13.47 -6.03 -5.02
N ILE A 96 12.20 -6.26 -4.72
CA ILE A 96 11.58 -7.59 -4.82
C ILE A 96 10.94 -7.70 -6.19
N ASN A 97 11.41 -8.64 -7.03
CA ASN A 97 10.85 -8.79 -8.35
C ASN A 97 9.40 -9.32 -8.33
N LEU A 98 8.69 -9.06 -9.42
CA LEU A 98 7.26 -9.32 -9.50
C LEU A 98 6.93 -10.81 -9.41
N ASN A 99 7.75 -11.68 -10.04
CA ASN A 99 7.56 -13.14 -9.98
C ASN A 99 7.70 -13.67 -8.56
N LYS A 100 8.66 -13.16 -7.79
CA LYS A 100 8.80 -13.50 -6.37
C LYS A 100 7.59 -13.05 -5.56
N LEU A 101 7.08 -11.85 -5.81
CA LEU A 101 5.88 -11.34 -5.14
C LEU A 101 4.65 -12.17 -5.48
N LYS A 102 4.44 -12.56 -6.74
CA LYS A 102 3.35 -13.46 -7.15
C LYS A 102 3.40 -14.81 -6.42
N LYS A 103 4.61 -15.38 -6.30
CA LYS A 103 4.80 -16.65 -5.56
C LYS A 103 4.49 -16.51 -4.07
N ILE A 104 4.99 -15.45 -3.43
CA ILE A 104 4.79 -15.20 -2.00
C ILE A 104 3.31 -14.92 -1.70
N THR A 105 2.67 -14.05 -2.46
CA THR A 105 1.28 -13.66 -2.22
C THR A 105 0.27 -14.65 -2.77
N LYS A 106 0.70 -15.59 -3.60
CA LYS A 106 -0.15 -16.53 -4.36
C LYS A 106 -1.26 -15.78 -5.14
N ASN A 107 -0.95 -14.58 -5.59
CA ASN A 107 -1.88 -13.69 -6.28
C ASN A 107 -1.21 -13.14 -7.55
N ASN A 108 -1.89 -13.33 -8.69
CA ASN A 108 -1.40 -12.85 -9.99
C ASN A 108 -1.87 -11.42 -10.32
N ASN A 109 -2.86 -10.90 -9.57
CA ASN A 109 -3.37 -9.54 -9.75
C ASN A 109 -2.49 -8.53 -8.99
N ILE A 110 -1.22 -8.50 -9.34
CA ILE A 110 -0.20 -7.67 -8.71
C ILE A 110 0.59 -6.89 -9.76
N VAL A 111 0.76 -5.61 -9.53
CA VAL A 111 1.62 -4.72 -10.33
C VAL A 111 2.67 -4.08 -9.41
N ARG A 112 3.78 -3.66 -9.99
CA ARG A 112 4.75 -2.81 -9.32
C ARG A 112 4.55 -1.38 -9.77
N ALA A 113 4.52 -0.46 -8.82
CA ALA A 113 4.54 0.97 -9.08
C ALA A 113 5.70 1.62 -8.33
N ILE A 114 6.47 2.45 -9.00
CA ILE A 114 7.55 3.23 -8.41
C ILE A 114 7.18 4.69 -8.57
N PRO A 115 6.47 5.26 -7.60
CA PRO A 115 6.17 6.67 -7.59
C PRO A 115 7.42 7.46 -7.20
N LEU A 116 7.68 8.53 -7.94
CA LEU A 116 8.76 9.45 -7.64
C LEU A 116 8.19 10.73 -7.01
N PRO A 117 8.94 11.38 -6.12
CA PRO A 117 8.57 12.72 -5.65
C PRO A 117 8.42 13.69 -6.84
N PRO A 118 7.46 14.57 -6.86
CA PRO A 118 6.54 15.00 -5.80
C PRO A 118 5.10 14.45 -5.96
N ILE A 119 4.89 13.17 -5.74
CA ILE A 119 3.56 12.54 -5.91
C ILE A 119 2.49 13.13 -4.98
N GLU A 120 2.86 13.64 -3.82
CA GLU A 120 1.91 14.25 -2.86
C GLU A 120 1.21 15.50 -3.39
N ILE A 121 1.80 16.14 -4.41
CA ILE A 121 1.19 17.27 -5.13
C ILE A 121 0.67 16.87 -6.50
N LYS A 122 0.52 15.58 -6.75
CA LYS A 122 0.02 14.98 -8.01
C LYS A 122 0.89 15.33 -9.23
N LYS A 123 2.17 15.50 -9.02
CA LYS A 123 3.18 15.74 -10.06
C LYS A 123 4.25 14.67 -10.02
N GLY A 124 5.00 14.56 -11.07
CA GLY A 124 6.08 13.57 -11.21
C GLY A 124 5.61 12.26 -11.86
N PRO A 125 6.54 11.51 -12.42
CA PRO A 125 6.26 10.25 -13.09
C PRO A 125 5.97 9.13 -12.08
N ILE A 126 5.14 8.17 -12.50
CA ILE A 126 4.97 6.88 -11.83
C ILE A 126 5.37 5.80 -12.84
N ILE A 127 6.41 5.06 -12.52
CA ILE A 127 6.81 3.91 -13.33
C ILE A 127 5.96 2.72 -12.90
N VAL A 128 5.23 2.15 -13.83
CA VAL A 128 4.38 0.97 -13.59
C VAL A 128 4.91 -0.20 -14.40
N CYS A 129 5.20 -1.29 -13.70
CA CYS A 129 5.51 -2.56 -14.33
C CYS A 129 4.26 -3.44 -14.27
N PRO A 130 3.60 -3.68 -15.40
CA PRO A 130 2.41 -4.54 -15.45
C PRO A 130 2.77 -6.00 -15.12
N PRO A 131 1.79 -6.83 -14.83
CA PRO A 131 2.01 -8.29 -14.76
C PRO A 131 2.46 -8.79 -16.15
N GLU A 132 3.54 -9.54 -16.17
CA GLU A 132 3.98 -10.29 -17.35
C GLU A 132 3.09 -11.50 -17.57
#